data_3cebafe2d31a0fe3aa31d87e586aed62
#
_entry.id   3cebafe2d31a0fe3aa31d87e586aed62
#
_cell.length_a   1.000
_cell.length_b   1.000
_cell.length_c   1.000
_cell.angle_alpha   90.00
_cell.angle_beta   90.00
_cell.angle_gamma   90.00
#
_symmetry.space_group_name_H-M   'P 1'
#
loop_
_entity.id
_entity.type
_entity.pdbx_description
1 polymer ?
#
loop_
_entity_poly.entity_id
_entity_poly.type
_entity_poly.pdbx_seq_one_letter_code
_entity_poly.pdbx_strand_id
1 'polypeptide(L)'
;MATLGIPQNTIEVLQKYNFNFQKKFGQNFLIDTHVLEKIIEESGITKDDFVLEIGPGIGTMTQYLCENAREVAAVEIDKNLIPILADTLSAYDNVEVINDDILKVDINKLAEEKNGGKPIKVVANLPYYITTPIIMGLFESYVPIDSITIMVQKEVADRMQVGPGTKDYGALSLAVQYYAKPEIVAIVPPNCFMPRPNVGSAVIRLTRHKEVPVQVNDEKLMFKIIRASFNQRRKTLANGLNNAPDIHLSKEVIQESIEELGVPVTIRGEALTLQQFAQLSNIIGSRI
;
A
#
# COMPACT_ATOMS: atom_id res chain seq x y z
N MET A 1 -26.60 16.17 -0.45
CA MET A 1 -26.54 14.76 -0.01
C MET A 1 -26.04 14.70 1.44
N ALA A 2 -26.40 13.68 2.21
CA ALA A 2 -25.91 13.59 3.59
C ALA A 2 -24.44 13.16 3.60
N THR A 3 -23.62 13.84 4.40
CA THR A 3 -22.18 13.53 4.56
C THR A 3 -22.02 12.25 5.37
N LEU A 4 -21.49 11.21 4.75
CA LEU A 4 -21.33 9.89 5.38
C LEU A 4 -20.23 9.85 6.47
N GLY A 5 -19.36 10.84 6.54
CA GLY A 5 -18.43 11.01 7.67
C GLY A 5 -19.10 11.26 9.01
N ILE A 6 -20.40 11.57 9.02
CA ILE A 6 -21.21 11.73 10.25
C ILE A 6 -21.80 10.36 10.61
N PRO A 7 -21.54 9.81 11.81
CA PRO A 7 -21.97 8.49 12.22
C PRO A 7 -23.45 8.19 12.01
N GLN A 8 -24.32 9.15 12.32
CA GLN A 8 -25.77 9.00 12.16
C GLN A 8 -26.17 8.74 10.70
N ASN A 9 -25.60 9.47 9.75
CA ASN A 9 -25.90 9.31 8.32
C ASN A 9 -25.43 7.92 7.79
N THR A 10 -24.27 7.47 8.26
CA THR A 10 -23.77 6.12 7.97
C THR A 10 -24.72 5.02 8.50
N ILE A 11 -25.20 5.17 9.74
CA ILE A 11 -26.17 4.23 10.35
C ILE A 11 -27.46 4.19 9.53
N GLU A 12 -27.99 5.32 9.12
CA GLU A 12 -29.21 5.42 8.32
C GLU A 12 -29.08 4.70 6.98
N VAL A 13 -27.94 4.90 6.28
CA VAL A 13 -27.65 4.18 5.03
C VAL A 13 -27.57 2.68 5.26
N LEU A 14 -26.82 2.22 6.27
CA LEU A 14 -26.69 0.80 6.56
C LEU A 14 -28.03 0.15 6.92
N GLN A 15 -28.90 0.85 7.65
CA GLN A 15 -30.25 0.40 7.99
C GLN A 15 -31.16 0.37 6.76
N LYS A 16 -31.14 1.42 5.91
CA LYS A 16 -31.91 1.48 4.65
C LYS A 16 -31.70 0.25 3.77
N TYR A 17 -30.46 -0.23 3.71
CA TYR A 17 -30.09 -1.38 2.89
C TYR A 17 -30.03 -2.70 3.64
N ASN A 18 -30.43 -2.76 4.92
CA ASN A 18 -30.25 -3.93 5.79
C ASN A 18 -28.83 -4.54 5.67
N PHE A 19 -27.81 -3.67 5.60
CA PHE A 19 -26.46 -4.10 5.31
C PHE A 19 -25.84 -4.89 6.44
N ASN A 20 -25.27 -6.05 6.09
CA ASN A 20 -24.55 -6.92 7.01
C ASN A 20 -23.07 -6.93 6.70
N PHE A 21 -22.23 -6.50 7.64
CA PHE A 21 -20.78 -6.47 7.51
C PHE A 21 -20.22 -7.85 7.16
N GLN A 22 -19.42 -7.89 6.10
CA GLN A 22 -18.79 -9.12 5.63
C GLN A 22 -17.40 -9.25 6.27
N LYS A 23 -17.26 -10.12 7.28
CA LYS A 23 -15.98 -10.37 7.99
C LYS A 23 -14.83 -10.72 7.03
N LYS A 24 -15.11 -11.45 5.95
CA LYS A 24 -14.13 -11.85 4.94
C LYS A 24 -13.46 -10.67 4.21
N PHE A 25 -14.13 -9.51 4.16
CA PHE A 25 -13.61 -8.30 3.55
C PHE A 25 -13.01 -7.31 4.56
N GLY A 26 -13.03 -7.63 5.85
CA GLY A 26 -12.44 -6.78 6.90
C GLY A 26 -13.02 -5.36 6.95
N GLN A 27 -14.32 -5.21 6.65
CA GLN A 27 -15.01 -3.92 6.51
C GLN A 27 -15.03 -3.14 7.83
N ASN A 28 -14.39 -1.98 7.84
CA ASN A 28 -14.44 -0.97 8.91
C ASN A 28 -14.61 0.40 8.24
N PHE A 29 -15.82 0.93 8.25
CA PHE A 29 -16.12 2.21 7.60
C PHE A 29 -15.68 3.36 8.49
N LEU A 30 -14.97 4.32 7.90
CA LEU A 30 -14.56 5.55 8.59
C LEU A 30 -15.78 6.46 8.79
N ILE A 31 -15.98 6.91 10.02
CA ILE A 31 -17.13 7.74 10.45
C ILE A 31 -16.66 8.98 11.22
N ASP A 32 -15.58 9.60 10.75
CA ASP A 32 -15.00 10.79 11.37
C ASP A 32 -14.61 11.80 10.29
N THR A 33 -15.30 12.95 10.29
CA THR A 33 -15.13 14.00 9.28
C THR A 33 -13.75 14.63 9.34
N HIS A 34 -13.18 14.82 10.55
CA HIS A 34 -11.86 15.42 10.69
C HIS A 34 -10.76 14.53 10.13
N VAL A 35 -10.90 13.20 10.29
CA VAL A 35 -9.97 12.25 9.69
C VAL A 35 -10.07 12.25 8.16
N LEU A 36 -11.30 12.32 7.62
CA LEU A 36 -11.54 12.41 6.18
C LEU A 36 -10.95 13.70 5.59
N GLU A 37 -11.19 14.84 6.20
CA GLU A 37 -10.62 16.14 5.81
C GLU A 37 -9.08 16.08 5.84
N LYS A 38 -8.51 15.49 6.91
CA LYS A 38 -7.06 15.31 7.03
C LYS A 38 -6.47 14.42 5.93
N ILE A 39 -7.16 13.34 5.55
CA ILE A 39 -6.73 12.48 4.42
C ILE A 39 -6.69 13.29 3.12
N ILE A 40 -7.72 14.08 2.84
CA ILE A 40 -7.77 14.91 1.63
C ILE A 40 -6.66 15.96 1.63
N GLU A 41 -6.49 16.70 2.72
CA GLU A 41 -5.44 17.70 2.88
C GLU A 41 -4.06 17.09 2.62
N GLU A 42 -3.75 15.98 3.30
CA GLU A 42 -2.43 15.33 3.23
C GLU A 42 -2.19 14.59 1.92
N SER A 43 -3.23 14.15 1.22
CA SER A 43 -3.09 13.56 -0.11
C SER A 43 -2.69 14.59 -1.18
N GLY A 44 -2.88 15.89 -0.90
CA GLY A 44 -2.60 16.97 -1.83
C GLY A 44 -3.39 16.88 -3.13
N ILE A 45 -4.62 16.33 -3.06
CA ILE A 45 -5.52 16.19 -4.21
C ILE A 45 -6.05 17.56 -4.63
N THR A 46 -6.08 17.78 -5.93
CA THR A 46 -6.59 19.02 -6.56
C THR A 46 -7.60 18.67 -7.68
N LYS A 47 -8.29 19.70 -8.19
CA LYS A 47 -9.21 19.56 -9.32
C LYS A 47 -8.57 19.17 -10.65
N ASP A 48 -7.25 19.03 -10.70
CA ASP A 48 -6.52 18.54 -11.87
C ASP A 48 -6.22 17.04 -11.78
N ASP A 49 -6.39 16.43 -10.60
CA ASP A 49 -5.98 15.07 -10.34
C ASP A 49 -7.05 14.03 -10.72
N PHE A 50 -6.59 12.94 -11.31
CA PHE A 50 -7.32 11.68 -11.35
C PHE A 50 -6.94 10.82 -10.15
N VAL A 51 -7.94 10.35 -9.42
CA VAL A 51 -7.77 9.57 -8.19
C VAL A 51 -8.33 8.17 -8.35
N LEU A 52 -7.53 7.17 -8.00
CA LEU A 52 -7.96 5.79 -7.81
C LEU A 52 -8.24 5.56 -6.32
N GLU A 53 -9.48 5.27 -5.98
CA GLU A 53 -9.86 4.81 -4.65
C GLU A 53 -9.98 3.28 -4.62
N ILE A 54 -9.37 2.66 -3.61
CA ILE A 54 -9.44 1.21 -3.41
C ILE A 54 -10.29 0.92 -2.19
N GLY A 55 -11.40 0.20 -2.38
CA GLY A 55 -12.35 -0.15 -1.33
C GLY A 55 -13.16 1.05 -0.82
N PRO A 56 -14.00 1.67 -1.66
CA PRO A 56 -14.82 2.82 -1.28
C PRO A 56 -15.82 2.51 -0.15
N GLY A 57 -16.14 1.23 0.07
CA GLY A 57 -17.12 0.81 1.04
C GLY A 57 -18.50 1.35 0.71
N ILE A 58 -19.09 2.16 1.60
CA ILE A 58 -20.38 2.83 1.34
C ILE A 58 -20.22 4.21 0.67
N GLY A 59 -18.99 4.59 0.28
CA GLY A 59 -18.70 5.85 -0.40
C GLY A 59 -18.31 7.00 0.51
N THR A 60 -17.99 6.74 1.77
CA THR A 60 -17.68 7.81 2.76
C THR A 60 -16.51 8.69 2.31
N MET A 61 -15.37 8.10 1.98
CA MET A 61 -14.22 8.85 1.51
C MET A 61 -14.41 9.29 0.06
N THR A 62 -15.12 8.50 -0.75
CA THR A 62 -15.42 8.80 -2.15
C THR A 62 -16.11 10.16 -2.31
N GLN A 63 -17.07 10.51 -1.43
CA GLN A 63 -17.72 11.83 -1.45
C GLN A 63 -16.69 12.97 -1.35
N TYR A 64 -15.76 12.88 -0.41
CA TYR A 64 -14.70 13.89 -0.24
C TYR A 64 -13.74 13.92 -1.42
N LEU A 65 -13.42 12.76 -2.01
CA LEU A 65 -12.60 12.68 -3.22
C LEU A 65 -13.29 13.35 -4.42
N CYS A 66 -14.59 13.11 -4.63
CA CYS A 66 -15.36 13.73 -5.71
C CYS A 66 -15.41 15.26 -5.59
N GLU A 67 -15.48 15.78 -4.36
CA GLU A 67 -15.48 17.22 -4.09
C GLU A 67 -14.14 17.89 -4.35
N ASN A 68 -13.02 17.14 -4.33
CA ASN A 68 -11.67 17.69 -4.41
C ASN A 68 -10.90 17.27 -5.66
N ALA A 69 -11.22 16.14 -6.30
CA ALA A 69 -10.56 15.65 -7.51
C ALA A 69 -11.27 16.09 -8.80
N ARG A 70 -10.58 15.97 -9.93
CA ARG A 70 -11.16 16.09 -11.27
C ARG A 70 -12.08 14.90 -11.56
N GLU A 71 -11.59 13.71 -11.33
CA GLU A 71 -12.29 12.44 -11.59
C GLU A 71 -11.80 11.37 -10.60
N VAL A 72 -12.71 10.48 -10.19
CA VAL A 72 -12.45 9.39 -9.27
C VAL A 72 -12.86 8.07 -9.92
N ALA A 73 -11.98 7.07 -9.88
CA ALA A 73 -12.34 5.67 -10.12
C ALA A 73 -12.29 4.93 -8.79
N ALA A 74 -13.38 4.31 -8.38
CA ALA A 74 -13.52 3.60 -7.12
C ALA A 74 -13.69 2.10 -7.37
N VAL A 75 -12.73 1.28 -6.95
CA VAL A 75 -12.74 -0.17 -7.16
C VAL A 75 -13.24 -0.88 -5.91
N GLU A 76 -14.38 -1.58 -6.02
CA GLU A 76 -15.04 -2.28 -4.91
C GLU A 76 -15.25 -3.78 -5.24
N ILE A 77 -14.76 -4.65 -4.36
CA ILE A 77 -14.87 -6.09 -4.52
C ILE A 77 -16.23 -6.66 -4.04
N ASP A 78 -16.86 -6.00 -3.06
CA ASP A 78 -18.13 -6.46 -2.51
C ASP A 78 -19.31 -5.96 -3.36
N LYS A 79 -19.87 -6.86 -4.17
CA LYS A 79 -21.03 -6.56 -5.01
C LYS A 79 -22.27 -6.06 -4.24
N ASN A 80 -22.36 -6.35 -2.93
CA ASN A 80 -23.47 -5.88 -2.11
C ASN A 80 -23.39 -4.38 -1.79
N LEU A 81 -22.20 -3.78 -1.94
CA LEU A 81 -21.99 -2.35 -1.78
C LEU A 81 -22.31 -1.55 -3.03
N ILE A 82 -22.37 -2.17 -4.22
CA ILE A 82 -22.60 -1.46 -5.48
C ILE A 82 -23.95 -0.70 -5.51
N PRO A 83 -25.09 -1.28 -5.07
CA PRO A 83 -26.34 -0.52 -5.00
C PRO A 83 -26.30 0.63 -3.99
N ILE A 84 -25.54 0.47 -2.90
CA ILE A 84 -25.36 1.50 -1.89
C ILE A 84 -24.55 2.65 -2.47
N LEU A 85 -23.43 2.35 -3.15
CA LEU A 85 -22.59 3.33 -3.83
C LEU A 85 -23.36 4.10 -4.91
N ALA A 86 -24.21 3.42 -5.68
CA ALA A 86 -25.06 4.07 -6.68
C ALA A 86 -26.01 5.13 -6.06
N ASP A 87 -26.49 4.88 -4.83
CA ASP A 87 -27.34 5.83 -4.10
C ASP A 87 -26.50 6.94 -3.44
N THR A 88 -25.46 6.56 -2.69
CA THR A 88 -24.66 7.50 -1.88
C THR A 88 -23.77 8.43 -2.72
N LEU A 89 -23.52 8.08 -3.97
CA LEU A 89 -22.72 8.88 -4.91
C LEU A 89 -23.58 9.50 -6.05
N SER A 90 -24.89 9.36 -6.00
CA SER A 90 -25.80 9.79 -7.09
C SER A 90 -25.78 11.30 -7.40
N ALA A 91 -25.23 12.13 -6.49
CA ALA A 91 -25.08 13.57 -6.71
C ALA A 91 -23.77 13.97 -7.40
N TYR A 92 -22.86 13.02 -7.62
CA TYR A 92 -21.56 13.24 -8.23
C TYR A 92 -21.54 12.68 -9.64
N ASP A 93 -21.06 13.47 -10.59
CA ASP A 93 -20.93 13.11 -12.02
C ASP A 93 -19.49 12.76 -12.42
N ASN A 94 -18.54 12.93 -11.49
CA ASN A 94 -17.12 12.73 -11.68
C ASN A 94 -16.58 11.45 -11.00
N VAL A 95 -17.43 10.44 -10.81
CA VAL A 95 -17.01 9.16 -10.21
C VAL A 95 -17.50 7.96 -11.02
N GLU A 96 -16.61 6.99 -11.23
CA GLU A 96 -16.92 5.68 -11.78
C GLU A 96 -16.66 4.60 -10.73
N VAL A 97 -17.66 3.76 -10.46
CA VAL A 97 -17.54 2.61 -9.56
C VAL A 97 -17.30 1.35 -10.38
N ILE A 98 -16.18 0.68 -10.12
CA ILE A 98 -15.77 -0.55 -10.79
C ILE A 98 -15.94 -1.70 -9.81
N ASN A 99 -16.82 -2.67 -10.12
CA ASN A 99 -16.97 -3.84 -9.26
C ASN A 99 -16.00 -4.94 -9.69
N ASP A 100 -14.81 -4.95 -9.10
CA ASP A 100 -13.77 -5.94 -9.37
C ASP A 100 -12.80 -6.04 -8.18
N ASP A 101 -11.90 -7.03 -8.26
CA ASP A 101 -10.76 -7.18 -7.37
C ASP A 101 -9.61 -6.29 -7.85
N ILE A 102 -9.15 -5.36 -7.00
CA ILE A 102 -8.06 -4.43 -7.36
C ILE A 102 -6.80 -5.14 -7.85
N LEU A 103 -6.53 -6.34 -7.37
CA LEU A 103 -5.37 -7.15 -7.80
C LEU A 103 -5.52 -7.70 -9.23
N LYS A 104 -6.71 -7.57 -9.85
CA LYS A 104 -7.00 -7.99 -11.23
C LYS A 104 -7.23 -6.82 -12.17
N VAL A 105 -7.52 -5.65 -11.63
CA VAL A 105 -7.73 -4.44 -12.43
C VAL A 105 -6.42 -4.03 -13.12
N ASP A 106 -6.48 -3.82 -14.43
CA ASP A 106 -5.37 -3.22 -15.18
C ASP A 106 -5.32 -1.71 -14.92
N ILE A 107 -4.58 -1.33 -13.87
CA ILE A 107 -4.48 0.07 -13.45
C ILE A 107 -3.69 0.90 -14.47
N ASN A 108 -2.76 0.30 -15.21
CA ASN A 108 -2.03 1.00 -16.28
C ASN A 108 -2.99 1.43 -17.40
N LYS A 109 -3.87 0.51 -17.82
CA LYS A 109 -4.92 0.81 -18.80
C LYS A 109 -5.87 1.89 -18.29
N LEU A 110 -6.28 1.79 -17.03
CA LEU A 110 -7.14 2.80 -16.39
C LEU A 110 -6.48 4.18 -16.36
N ALA A 111 -5.20 4.26 -16.00
CA ALA A 111 -4.43 5.51 -15.99
C ALA A 111 -4.28 6.08 -17.41
N GLU A 112 -4.07 5.23 -18.42
CA GLU A 112 -4.00 5.67 -19.82
C GLU A 112 -5.33 6.25 -20.30
N GLU A 113 -6.43 5.52 -20.11
CA GLU A 113 -7.76 5.91 -20.58
C GLU A 113 -8.31 7.16 -19.87
N LYS A 114 -8.09 7.27 -18.55
CA LYS A 114 -8.67 8.33 -17.70
C LYS A 114 -7.75 9.51 -17.45
N ASN A 115 -6.44 9.33 -17.58
CA ASN A 115 -5.45 10.36 -17.25
C ASN A 115 -4.37 10.55 -18.34
N GLY A 116 -4.52 9.92 -19.51
CA GLY A 116 -3.57 10.01 -20.60
C GLY A 116 -2.17 9.52 -20.21
N GLY A 117 -2.09 8.47 -19.40
CA GLY A 117 -0.83 7.89 -18.91
C GLY A 117 -0.05 8.76 -17.91
N LYS A 118 -0.62 9.90 -17.49
CA LYS A 118 0.01 10.76 -16.47
C LYS A 118 -0.09 10.11 -15.09
N PRO A 119 0.81 10.47 -14.16
CA PRO A 119 0.75 9.96 -12.79
C PRO A 119 -0.60 10.19 -12.11
N ILE A 120 -1.08 9.17 -11.42
CA ILE A 120 -2.33 9.16 -10.67
C ILE A 120 -2.08 9.22 -9.17
N LYS A 121 -3.07 9.65 -8.40
CA LYS A 121 -3.06 9.53 -6.95
C LYS A 121 -3.92 8.36 -6.52
N VAL A 122 -3.43 7.59 -5.56
CA VAL A 122 -4.17 6.46 -4.98
C VAL A 122 -4.55 6.79 -3.56
N VAL A 123 -5.83 6.60 -3.22
CA VAL A 123 -6.33 6.77 -1.85
C VAL A 123 -7.09 5.52 -1.43
N ALA A 124 -6.89 5.06 -0.19
CA ALA A 124 -7.61 3.88 0.28
C ALA A 124 -7.72 3.81 1.81
N ASN A 125 -8.84 3.29 2.27
CA ASN A 125 -8.97 2.71 3.61
C ASN A 125 -8.86 1.18 3.48
N LEU A 126 -7.64 0.64 3.53
CA LEU A 126 -7.38 -0.74 3.18
C LEU A 126 -7.78 -1.73 4.28
N PRO A 127 -8.45 -2.84 3.91
CA PRO A 127 -8.59 -3.98 4.80
C PRO A 127 -7.23 -4.50 5.25
N TYR A 128 -7.08 -4.75 6.55
CA TYR A 128 -5.77 -5.04 7.15
C TYR A 128 -5.08 -6.28 6.61
N TYR A 129 -5.86 -7.29 6.17
CA TYR A 129 -5.32 -8.57 5.69
C TYR A 129 -4.70 -8.51 4.28
N ILE A 130 -5.02 -7.48 3.48
CA ILE A 130 -4.60 -7.38 2.07
C ILE A 130 -3.72 -6.16 1.78
N THR A 131 -3.38 -5.37 2.80
CA THR A 131 -2.58 -4.14 2.68
C THR A 131 -1.27 -4.36 1.92
N THR A 132 -0.44 -5.33 2.34
CA THR A 132 0.86 -5.59 1.72
C THR A 132 0.75 -6.04 0.26
N PRO A 133 -0.09 -7.03 -0.11
CA PRO A 133 -0.30 -7.39 -1.52
C PRO A 133 -0.72 -6.23 -2.41
N ILE A 134 -1.62 -5.35 -1.94
CA ILE A 134 -2.06 -4.19 -2.73
C ILE A 134 -0.91 -3.21 -2.96
N ILE A 135 -0.19 -2.81 -1.91
CA ILE A 135 0.93 -1.87 -2.02
C ILE A 135 2.02 -2.42 -2.95
N MET A 136 2.38 -3.68 -2.78
CA MET A 136 3.37 -4.34 -3.64
C MET A 136 2.89 -4.43 -5.09
N GLY A 137 1.63 -4.79 -5.32
CA GLY A 137 1.04 -4.83 -6.65
C GLY A 137 1.09 -3.47 -7.35
N LEU A 138 0.78 -2.38 -6.64
CA LEU A 138 0.86 -1.01 -7.17
C LEU A 138 2.28 -0.63 -7.59
N PHE A 139 3.29 -1.02 -6.82
CA PHE A 139 4.69 -0.70 -7.14
C PHE A 139 5.26 -1.61 -8.23
N GLU A 140 5.06 -2.92 -8.13
CA GLU A 140 5.65 -3.91 -9.05
C GLU A 140 5.01 -3.90 -10.45
N SER A 141 3.79 -3.37 -10.60
CA SER A 141 3.11 -3.23 -11.90
C SER A 141 3.52 -1.98 -12.69
N TYR A 142 4.46 -1.19 -12.16
CA TYR A 142 4.96 0.05 -12.80
C TYR A 142 3.85 1.05 -13.17
N VAL A 143 2.75 1.05 -12.43
CA VAL A 143 1.69 2.05 -12.59
C VAL A 143 2.28 3.45 -12.41
N PRO A 144 1.92 4.43 -13.24
CA PRO A 144 2.34 5.81 -13.06
C PRO A 144 1.62 6.41 -11.86
N ILE A 145 2.24 6.31 -10.68
CA ILE A 145 1.71 6.81 -9.40
C ILE A 145 2.54 8.00 -8.95
N ASP A 146 1.86 9.09 -8.58
CA ASP A 146 2.45 10.24 -7.91
C ASP A 146 2.58 9.97 -6.41
N SER A 147 1.47 9.58 -5.80
CA SER A 147 1.41 9.30 -4.37
C SER A 147 0.33 8.26 -4.03
N ILE A 148 0.54 7.56 -2.91
CA ILE A 148 -0.42 6.64 -2.31
C ILE A 148 -0.70 7.12 -0.89
N THR A 149 -1.93 7.53 -0.59
CA THR A 149 -2.37 7.92 0.75
C THR A 149 -3.32 6.87 1.27
N ILE A 150 -2.88 6.08 2.22
CA ILE A 150 -3.64 4.91 2.70
C ILE A 150 -3.79 4.90 4.21
N MET A 151 -4.93 4.42 4.64
CA MET A 151 -5.16 4.09 6.05
C MET A 151 -4.95 2.59 6.26
N VAL A 152 -4.08 2.27 7.21
CA VAL A 152 -3.66 0.90 7.54
C VAL A 152 -3.56 0.74 9.05
N GLN A 153 -3.36 -0.50 9.54
CA GLN A 153 -3.01 -0.68 10.96
C GLN A 153 -1.74 0.13 11.30
N LYS A 154 -1.74 0.75 12.49
CA LYS A 154 -0.60 1.56 12.94
C LYS A 154 0.72 0.79 12.89
N GLU A 155 0.73 -0.47 13.33
CA GLU A 155 1.91 -1.34 13.25
C GLU A 155 2.44 -1.50 11.82
N VAL A 156 1.56 -1.61 10.83
CA VAL A 156 1.95 -1.73 9.41
C VAL A 156 2.54 -0.43 8.89
N ALA A 157 1.95 0.72 9.26
CA ALA A 157 2.49 2.03 8.91
C ALA A 157 3.89 2.24 9.56
N ASP A 158 4.04 1.88 10.83
CA ASP A 158 5.32 1.97 11.53
C ASP A 158 6.40 1.13 10.81
N ARG A 159 6.07 -0.09 10.37
CA ARG A 159 6.99 -0.96 9.60
C ARG A 159 7.47 -0.35 8.28
N MET A 160 6.67 0.46 7.62
CA MET A 160 7.06 1.10 6.37
C MET A 160 8.16 2.14 6.55
N GLN A 161 8.27 2.75 7.74
CA GLN A 161 9.19 3.85 8.03
C GLN A 161 10.49 3.42 8.73
N VAL A 162 10.51 2.23 9.34
CA VAL A 162 11.66 1.83 10.17
C VAL A 162 12.87 1.41 9.35
N GLY A 163 14.05 1.63 9.93
CA GLY A 163 15.34 1.23 9.39
C GLY A 163 15.86 -0.09 9.95
N PRO A 164 17.07 -0.53 9.50
CA PRO A 164 17.71 -1.76 9.93
C PRO A 164 17.96 -1.81 11.43
N GLY A 165 18.02 -3.03 11.97
CA GLY A 165 18.29 -3.27 13.40
C GLY A 165 17.05 -3.19 14.30
N THR A 166 15.87 -2.88 13.78
CA THR A 166 14.61 -2.92 14.52
C THR A 166 13.86 -4.23 14.28
N LYS A 167 13.02 -4.64 15.25
CA LYS A 167 12.20 -5.85 15.10
C LYS A 167 11.15 -5.75 13.99
N ASP A 168 10.75 -4.55 13.63
CA ASP A 168 9.68 -4.26 12.68
C ASP A 168 10.21 -4.04 11.24
N TYR A 169 11.54 -3.89 11.10
CA TYR A 169 12.20 -3.80 9.81
C TYR A 169 12.10 -5.10 9.01
N GLY A 170 11.75 -5.01 7.74
CA GLY A 170 11.53 -6.18 6.89
C GLY A 170 11.37 -5.85 5.42
N ALA A 171 10.93 -6.85 4.64
CA ALA A 171 10.75 -6.74 3.21
C ALA A 171 9.79 -5.60 2.83
N LEU A 172 8.73 -5.36 3.61
CA LEU A 172 7.80 -4.25 3.38
C LEU A 172 8.50 -2.88 3.56
N SER A 173 9.32 -2.73 4.61
CA SER A 173 10.10 -1.50 4.85
C SER A 173 11.00 -1.17 3.66
N LEU A 174 11.75 -2.16 3.20
CA LEU A 174 12.68 -2.04 2.07
C LEU A 174 11.96 -1.75 0.76
N ALA A 175 10.86 -2.45 0.48
CA ALA A 175 10.09 -2.24 -0.74
C ALA A 175 9.48 -0.83 -0.79
N VAL A 176 8.83 -0.42 0.30
CA VAL A 176 8.25 0.94 0.36
C VAL A 176 9.34 2.00 0.19
N GLN A 177 10.45 1.88 0.93
CA GLN A 177 11.54 2.87 0.88
C GLN A 177 12.31 2.88 -0.44
N TYR A 178 12.28 1.80 -1.20
CA TYR A 178 12.83 1.75 -2.56
C TYR A 178 11.97 2.55 -3.55
N TYR A 179 10.65 2.41 -3.49
CA TYR A 179 9.74 3.05 -4.45
C TYR A 179 9.26 4.44 -4.03
N ALA A 180 9.17 4.71 -2.72
CA ALA A 180 8.54 5.91 -2.20
C ALA A 180 9.15 6.37 -0.87
N LYS A 181 8.92 7.64 -0.54
CA LYS A 181 9.15 8.20 0.80
C LYS A 181 7.90 7.99 1.65
N PRO A 182 7.94 7.15 2.70
CA PRO A 182 6.81 6.97 3.62
C PRO A 182 6.77 8.10 4.66
N GLU A 183 5.55 8.58 4.96
CA GLU A 183 5.29 9.59 5.99
C GLU A 183 3.95 9.32 6.67
N ILE A 184 3.95 9.02 7.99
CA ILE A 184 2.71 8.94 8.76
C ILE A 184 2.18 10.35 8.97
N VAL A 185 0.98 10.63 8.47
CA VAL A 185 0.37 11.96 8.47
C VAL A 185 -0.74 12.10 9.50
N ALA A 186 -1.33 10.98 9.96
CA ALA A 186 -2.30 10.98 11.04
C ALA A 186 -2.34 9.64 11.77
N ILE A 187 -2.65 9.70 13.07
CA ILE A 187 -3.00 8.52 13.88
C ILE A 187 -4.50 8.50 14.07
N VAL A 188 -5.13 7.36 13.82
CA VAL A 188 -6.59 7.22 13.81
C VAL A 188 -7.02 6.19 14.86
N PRO A 189 -7.69 6.62 15.93
CA PRO A 189 -8.14 5.72 16.97
C PRO A 189 -9.32 4.86 16.51
N PRO A 190 -9.54 3.68 17.15
CA PRO A 190 -10.58 2.74 16.74
C PRO A 190 -12.02 3.27 16.76
N ASN A 191 -12.30 4.29 17.59
CA ASN A 191 -13.64 4.90 17.68
C ASN A 191 -14.05 5.72 16.45
N CYS A 192 -13.11 5.99 15.53
CA CYS A 192 -13.41 6.63 14.25
C CYS A 192 -14.01 5.67 13.21
N PHE A 193 -14.25 4.41 13.56
CA PHE A 193 -14.73 3.38 12.64
C PHE A 193 -15.99 2.66 13.09
N MET A 194 -16.76 2.19 12.13
CA MET A 194 -17.92 1.30 12.31
C MET A 194 -17.81 0.08 11.35
N PRO A 195 -17.77 -1.16 11.86
CA PRO A 195 -17.60 -1.51 13.26
C PRO A 195 -16.23 -1.08 13.79
N ARG A 196 -16.11 -0.93 15.11
CA ARG A 196 -14.87 -0.54 15.76
C ARG A 196 -13.81 -1.65 15.67
N PRO A 197 -12.63 -1.41 15.09
CA PRO A 197 -11.54 -2.40 15.08
C PRO A 197 -10.88 -2.52 16.46
N ASN A 198 -10.15 -3.61 16.68
CA ASN A 198 -9.47 -3.88 17.96
C ASN A 198 -8.14 -3.10 18.11
N VAL A 199 -7.61 -2.55 17.01
CA VAL A 199 -6.30 -1.87 16.97
C VAL A 199 -6.44 -0.50 16.31
N GLY A 200 -5.55 0.41 16.66
CA GLY A 200 -5.46 1.73 16.03
C GLY A 200 -4.96 1.65 14.61
N SER A 201 -5.33 2.63 13.82
CA SER A 201 -4.89 2.84 12.44
C SER A 201 -3.96 4.05 12.34
N ALA A 202 -3.30 4.17 11.21
CA ALA A 202 -2.59 5.37 10.81
C ALA A 202 -2.86 5.65 9.34
N VAL A 203 -2.91 6.92 8.99
CA VAL A 203 -2.83 7.38 7.60
C VAL A 203 -1.36 7.56 7.27
N ILE A 204 -0.91 6.89 6.23
CA ILE A 204 0.44 7.01 5.71
C ILE A 204 0.41 7.47 4.26
N ARG A 205 1.21 8.48 3.93
CA ARG A 205 1.46 8.92 2.57
C ARG A 205 2.77 8.35 2.07
N LEU A 206 2.73 7.72 0.90
CA LEU A 206 3.88 7.19 0.17
C LEU A 206 4.07 8.05 -1.07
N THR A 207 5.00 9.00 -1.03
CA THR A 207 5.32 9.86 -2.17
C THR A 207 6.35 9.16 -3.05
N ARG A 208 6.01 8.87 -4.30
CA ARG A 208 6.91 8.15 -5.21
C ARG A 208 8.20 8.92 -5.43
N HIS A 209 9.34 8.22 -5.40
CA HIS A 209 10.61 8.80 -5.76
C HIS A 209 10.66 9.15 -7.25
N LYS A 210 11.17 10.32 -7.60
CA LYS A 210 11.44 10.70 -8.99
C LYS A 210 12.57 9.86 -9.58
N GLU A 211 13.55 9.52 -8.75
CA GLU A 211 14.67 8.64 -9.07
C GLU A 211 14.82 7.62 -7.94
N VAL A 212 15.09 6.36 -8.27
CA VAL A 212 15.29 5.32 -7.26
C VAL A 212 16.47 5.67 -6.34
N PRO A 213 16.35 5.45 -5.03
CA PRO A 213 17.35 5.89 -4.04
C PRO A 213 18.67 5.09 -4.09
N VAL A 214 18.68 3.96 -4.79
CA VAL A 214 19.83 3.07 -4.90
C VAL A 214 19.97 2.55 -6.34
N GLN A 215 21.20 2.36 -6.80
CA GLN A 215 21.49 1.80 -8.11
C GLN A 215 21.52 0.27 -8.05
N VAL A 216 20.64 -0.37 -8.79
CA VAL A 216 20.55 -1.83 -8.89
C VAL A 216 20.41 -2.27 -10.34
N ASN A 217 21.20 -3.29 -10.74
CA ASN A 217 21.21 -3.80 -12.12
C ASN A 217 20.01 -4.70 -12.41
N ASP A 218 19.55 -5.47 -11.42
CA ASP A 218 18.37 -6.33 -11.49
C ASP A 218 17.51 -6.15 -10.23
N GLU A 219 16.45 -5.35 -10.37
CA GLU A 219 15.48 -5.09 -9.31
C GLU A 219 14.79 -6.37 -8.82
N LYS A 220 14.46 -7.28 -9.75
CA LYS A 220 13.78 -8.54 -9.42
C LYS A 220 14.68 -9.43 -8.58
N LEU A 221 15.97 -9.50 -8.90
CA LEU A 221 16.96 -10.23 -8.12
C LEU A 221 17.10 -9.63 -6.72
N MET A 222 17.19 -8.30 -6.62
CA MET A 222 17.28 -7.63 -5.33
C MET A 222 16.09 -7.96 -4.43
N PHE A 223 14.86 -7.91 -4.95
CA PHE A 223 13.68 -8.25 -4.16
C PHE A 223 13.57 -9.73 -3.83
N LYS A 224 14.09 -10.64 -4.67
CA LYS A 224 14.24 -12.06 -4.32
C LYS A 224 15.18 -12.25 -3.13
N ILE A 225 16.35 -11.59 -3.16
CA ILE A 225 17.34 -11.62 -2.07
C ILE A 225 16.73 -11.05 -0.78
N ILE A 226 16.04 -9.93 -0.84
CA ILE A 226 15.32 -9.35 0.30
C ILE A 226 14.31 -10.35 0.87
N ARG A 227 13.41 -10.89 0.06
CA ARG A 227 12.40 -11.86 0.53
C ARG A 227 13.04 -13.10 1.15
N ALA A 228 14.06 -13.67 0.52
CA ALA A 228 14.79 -14.82 1.05
C ALA A 228 15.41 -14.53 2.42
N SER A 229 15.98 -13.33 2.61
CA SER A 229 16.60 -12.89 3.85
C SER A 229 15.62 -12.81 5.02
N PHE A 230 14.36 -12.40 4.75
CA PHE A 230 13.33 -12.21 5.78
C PHE A 230 12.42 -13.43 5.98
N ASN A 231 12.36 -14.37 5.05
CA ASN A 231 11.60 -15.62 5.22
C ASN A 231 12.16 -16.48 6.36
N GLN A 232 13.47 -16.39 6.63
CA GLN A 232 14.13 -17.08 7.71
C GLN A 232 14.85 -16.11 8.66
N ARG A 233 14.13 -15.13 9.18
CA ARG A 233 14.63 -13.98 9.93
C ARG A 233 15.65 -14.32 11.05
N ARG A 234 15.50 -15.47 11.72
CA ARG A 234 16.40 -15.92 12.80
C ARG A 234 17.70 -16.53 12.28
N LYS A 235 17.83 -16.79 10.99
CA LYS A 235 19.03 -17.36 10.36
C LYS A 235 19.96 -16.25 9.86
N THR A 236 21.22 -16.61 9.59
CA THR A 236 22.14 -15.73 8.89
C THR A 236 21.67 -15.47 7.47
N LEU A 237 22.09 -14.36 6.87
CA LEU A 237 21.81 -14.00 5.48
C LEU A 237 22.21 -15.15 4.53
N ALA A 238 23.42 -15.71 4.70
CA ALA A 238 23.91 -16.83 3.91
C ALA A 238 22.96 -18.04 3.96
N ASN A 239 22.48 -18.43 5.14
CA ASN A 239 21.54 -19.52 5.29
C ASN A 239 20.16 -19.21 4.69
N GLY A 240 19.69 -17.95 4.83
CA GLY A 240 18.44 -17.50 4.22
C GLY A 240 18.46 -17.62 2.70
N LEU A 241 19.54 -17.17 2.07
CA LEU A 241 19.73 -17.25 0.61
C LEU A 241 19.91 -18.70 0.13
N ASN A 242 20.75 -19.50 0.81
CA ASN A 242 20.99 -20.89 0.43
C ASN A 242 19.73 -21.78 0.49
N ASN A 243 18.79 -21.45 1.37
CA ASN A 243 17.55 -22.21 1.54
C ASN A 243 16.37 -21.63 0.73
N ALA A 244 16.58 -20.58 -0.05
CA ALA A 244 15.51 -19.95 -0.80
C ALA A 244 15.24 -20.73 -2.09
N PRO A 245 13.99 -21.14 -2.36
CA PRO A 245 13.66 -21.96 -3.55
C PRO A 245 13.87 -21.19 -4.86
N ASP A 246 13.84 -19.86 -4.82
CA ASP A 246 13.93 -18.99 -5.99
C ASP A 246 15.37 -18.48 -6.25
N ILE A 247 16.33 -18.90 -5.41
CA ILE A 247 17.75 -18.52 -5.52
C ILE A 247 18.57 -19.77 -5.69
N HIS A 248 19.09 -19.98 -6.89
CA HIS A 248 19.88 -21.16 -7.26
C HIS A 248 21.37 -20.81 -7.30
N LEU A 249 21.95 -20.54 -6.11
CA LEU A 249 23.37 -20.19 -5.96
C LEU A 249 24.08 -21.24 -5.10
N SER A 250 25.35 -21.52 -5.41
CA SER A 250 26.17 -22.31 -4.51
C SER A 250 26.46 -21.58 -3.22
N LYS A 251 26.73 -22.34 -2.16
CA LYS A 251 27.03 -21.77 -0.84
C LYS A 251 28.30 -20.92 -0.88
N GLU A 252 29.25 -21.31 -1.71
CA GLU A 252 30.52 -20.61 -1.93
C GLU A 252 30.27 -19.23 -2.53
N VAL A 253 29.47 -19.15 -3.63
CA VAL A 253 29.11 -17.87 -4.27
C VAL A 253 28.39 -16.92 -3.29
N ILE A 254 27.49 -17.46 -2.46
CA ILE A 254 26.79 -16.64 -1.46
C ILE A 254 27.78 -16.09 -0.44
N GLN A 255 28.69 -16.92 0.10
CA GLN A 255 29.67 -16.50 1.10
C GLN A 255 30.64 -15.45 0.55
N GLU A 256 31.23 -15.70 -0.62
CA GLU A 256 32.12 -14.77 -1.29
C GLU A 256 31.43 -13.42 -1.58
N SER A 257 30.15 -13.44 -1.98
CA SER A 257 29.39 -12.22 -2.25
C SER A 257 29.14 -11.41 -0.98
N ILE A 258 28.91 -12.04 0.16
CA ILE A 258 28.76 -11.38 1.47
C ILE A 258 30.11 -10.80 1.94
N GLU A 259 31.21 -11.52 1.73
CA GLU A 259 32.55 -11.05 2.05
C GLU A 259 32.94 -9.83 1.18
N GLU A 260 32.64 -9.88 -0.10
CA GLU A 260 32.87 -8.77 -1.04
C GLU A 260 32.05 -7.52 -0.66
N LEU A 261 30.82 -7.70 -0.13
CA LEU A 261 30.01 -6.61 0.41
C LEU A 261 30.68 -5.95 1.64
N GLY A 262 31.69 -6.57 2.25
CA GLY A 262 32.41 -6.05 3.41
C GLY A 262 31.67 -6.22 4.74
N VAL A 263 30.75 -7.20 4.84
CA VAL A 263 30.02 -7.48 6.08
C VAL A 263 30.33 -8.91 6.58
N PRO A 264 30.17 -9.17 7.89
CA PRO A 264 30.42 -10.50 8.43
C PRO A 264 29.50 -11.55 7.80
N VAL A 265 29.99 -12.73 7.47
CA VAL A 265 29.21 -13.86 6.94
C VAL A 265 28.11 -14.34 7.89
N THR A 266 28.22 -14.03 9.17
CA THR A 266 27.22 -14.29 10.20
C THR A 266 26.10 -13.27 10.28
N ILE A 267 26.17 -12.20 9.46
CA ILE A 267 25.17 -11.13 9.44
C ILE A 267 23.76 -11.68 9.14
N ARG A 268 22.74 -11.03 9.69
CA ARG A 268 21.34 -11.31 9.38
C ARG A 268 20.80 -10.25 8.40
N GLY A 269 19.84 -10.63 7.57
CA GLY A 269 19.23 -9.71 6.61
C GLY A 269 18.64 -8.45 7.25
N GLU A 270 18.11 -8.56 8.49
CA GLU A 270 17.55 -7.42 9.23
C GLU A 270 18.57 -6.33 9.60
N ALA A 271 19.87 -6.61 9.48
CA ALA A 271 20.93 -5.64 9.75
C ALA A 271 21.38 -4.87 8.50
N LEU A 272 20.97 -5.31 7.28
CA LEU A 272 21.38 -4.66 6.04
C LEU A 272 20.47 -3.48 5.69
N THR A 273 21.10 -2.41 5.20
CA THR A 273 20.38 -1.27 4.60
C THR A 273 19.90 -1.60 3.19
N LEU A 274 19.00 -0.79 2.64
CA LEU A 274 18.57 -0.87 1.24
C LEU A 274 19.77 -0.78 0.28
N GLN A 275 20.72 0.13 0.56
CA GLN A 275 21.95 0.28 -0.23
C GLN A 275 22.78 -0.99 -0.24
N GLN A 276 22.93 -1.66 0.91
CA GLN A 276 23.67 -2.92 1.00
C GLN A 276 22.95 -4.07 0.28
N PHE A 277 21.60 -4.11 0.30
CA PHE A 277 20.85 -5.08 -0.51
C PHE A 277 21.03 -4.85 -2.01
N ALA A 278 21.05 -3.60 -2.46
CA ALA A 278 21.31 -3.27 -3.87
C ALA A 278 22.73 -3.67 -4.29
N GLN A 279 23.75 -3.36 -3.46
CA GLN A 279 25.13 -3.77 -3.70
C GLN A 279 25.29 -5.28 -3.74
N LEU A 280 24.69 -6.00 -2.78
CA LEU A 280 24.72 -7.47 -2.73
C LEU A 280 24.06 -8.07 -3.98
N SER A 281 22.94 -7.51 -4.42
CA SER A 281 22.27 -7.93 -5.65
C SER A 281 23.16 -7.74 -6.88
N ASN A 282 23.86 -6.62 -6.98
CA ASN A 282 24.77 -6.36 -8.10
C ASN A 282 25.98 -7.30 -8.08
N ILE A 283 26.57 -7.58 -6.91
CA ILE A 283 27.65 -8.56 -6.74
C ILE A 283 27.19 -9.95 -7.16
N ILE A 284 26.06 -10.42 -6.65
CA ILE A 284 25.50 -11.72 -7.00
C ILE A 284 25.17 -11.79 -8.50
N GLY A 285 24.52 -10.75 -9.04
CA GLY A 285 24.15 -10.67 -10.45
C GLY A 285 25.33 -10.74 -11.41
N SER A 286 26.53 -10.28 -10.99
CA SER A 286 27.75 -10.40 -11.81
C SER A 286 28.36 -11.81 -11.82
N ARG A 287 27.89 -12.74 -10.98
CA ARG A 287 28.40 -14.10 -10.80
C ARG A 287 27.48 -15.19 -11.38
N ILE A 288 26.30 -14.79 -11.86
CA ILE A 288 25.30 -15.63 -12.52
C ILE A 288 25.02 -15.16 -13.93
#